data_72a6cf3cabeac09b851f4ffceccae87d
#
_entry.id   72a6cf3cabeac09b851f4ffceccae87d
#
_cell.length_a   1.000
_cell.length_b   1.000
_cell.length_c   1.000
_cell.angle_alpha   90.00
_cell.angle_beta   90.00
_cell.angle_gamma   90.00
#
_symmetry.space_group_name_H-M   'P 1'
#
loop_
_entity.id
_entity.type
_entity.pdbx_description
1 polymer ?
#
loop_
_entity_poly.entity_id
_entity_poly.type
_entity_poly.pdbx_seq_one_letter_code
_entity_poly.pdbx_strand_id
1 'polypeptide(L)'
;WKIQTIANTSQLQFDQEFGNTFFGTGDTLINAESLMKLKAKNPIEALESGNLLIYEKTQKNHAYIMTVDVSKGRGQDYSTFTIIDISASPFRQVAVYRNNVISPILYPNIIYKYAKVYNDAYVVIEANDQGGIVCNGLYHDFEYENMYLESAVKADKIGVEITRKSKRIGCSSFKDLLENDKLEIVDQETIMEISTFEARGQS
;
A
#
# COMPACT_ATOMS: atom_id res chain seq x y z
N TRP A 1 22.26 12.44 -21.64
CA TRP A 1 21.38 11.42 -22.16
C TRP A 1 20.72 10.59 -21.06
N LYS A 2 21.45 9.87 -20.20
CA LYS A 2 20.89 9.05 -19.08
C LYS A 2 19.93 9.87 -18.19
N ILE A 3 20.38 11.01 -17.70
CA ILE A 3 19.57 11.90 -16.83
C ILE A 3 18.31 12.39 -17.54
N GLN A 4 18.38 12.68 -18.83
CA GLN A 4 17.27 13.16 -19.63
C GLN A 4 16.24 12.06 -19.95
N THR A 5 16.72 10.81 -20.10
CA THR A 5 15.87 9.64 -20.30
C THR A 5 15.12 9.30 -19.00
N ILE A 6 15.81 9.33 -17.86
CA ILE A 6 15.20 9.11 -16.53
C ILE A 6 14.17 10.21 -16.20
N ALA A 7 14.40 11.46 -16.62
CA ALA A 7 13.42 12.55 -16.42
C ALA A 7 12.14 12.38 -17.23
N ASN A 8 12.21 11.67 -18.36
CA ASN A 8 11.06 11.41 -19.23
C ASN A 8 10.40 10.04 -18.98
N THR A 9 11.12 9.14 -18.33
CA THR A 9 10.68 7.81 -17.89
C THR A 9 11.00 7.68 -16.40
N SER A 10 10.57 6.65 -15.71
CA SER A 10 11.07 6.40 -14.35
C SER A 10 12.47 5.78 -14.38
N GLN A 11 13.22 5.86 -13.26
CA GLN A 11 14.48 5.12 -13.10
C GLN A 11 14.27 3.63 -13.36
N LEU A 12 13.13 3.09 -12.89
CA LEU A 12 12.73 1.70 -13.10
C LEU A 12 12.59 1.36 -14.57
N GLN A 13 11.90 2.20 -15.36
CA GLN A 13 11.76 2.01 -16.81
C GLN A 13 13.10 2.11 -17.53
N PHE A 14 13.96 3.05 -17.10
CA PHE A 14 15.30 3.15 -17.64
C PHE A 14 16.12 1.88 -17.38
N ASP A 15 16.06 1.34 -16.17
CA ASP A 15 16.80 0.14 -15.78
C ASP A 15 16.24 -1.13 -16.48
N GLN A 16 14.93 -1.18 -16.75
CA GLN A 16 14.30 -2.24 -17.56
C GLN A 16 14.76 -2.19 -19.03
N GLU A 17 14.76 -1.00 -19.63
CA GLU A 17 15.04 -0.85 -21.06
C GLU A 17 16.56 -0.84 -21.38
N PHE A 18 17.36 -0.27 -20.50
CA PHE A 18 18.78 0.00 -20.77
C PHE A 18 19.77 -0.65 -19.78
N GLY A 19 19.31 -1.06 -18.60
CA GLY A 19 20.14 -1.65 -17.55
C GLY A 19 20.20 -3.18 -17.56
N ASN A 20 19.46 -3.86 -18.45
CA ASN A 20 19.28 -5.33 -18.45
C ASN A 20 18.91 -5.90 -17.09
N THR A 21 18.18 -5.15 -16.27
CA THR A 21 17.73 -5.61 -14.98
C THR A 21 16.53 -6.52 -15.19
N PHE A 22 16.73 -7.83 -15.09
CA PHE A 22 15.67 -8.82 -15.16
C PHE A 22 14.82 -8.74 -13.88
N PHE A 23 13.59 -8.25 -14.00
CA PHE A 23 12.59 -8.36 -12.95
C PHE A 23 11.92 -9.73 -13.03
N GLY A 24 11.88 -10.42 -11.89
CA GLY A 24 11.26 -11.73 -11.78
C GLY A 24 12.24 -12.88 -12.08
N THR A 25 12.93 -13.32 -11.05
CA THR A 25 13.47 -14.69 -11.01
C THR A 25 12.28 -15.65 -10.93
N GLY A 26 12.43 -16.91 -11.36
CA GLY A 26 11.33 -17.88 -11.42
C GLY A 26 10.57 -18.13 -10.11
N ASP A 27 10.99 -17.52 -8.99
CA ASP A 27 10.44 -17.69 -7.64
C ASP A 27 9.65 -16.46 -7.14
N THR A 28 9.46 -15.41 -7.96
CA THR A 28 8.66 -14.23 -7.56
C THR A 28 7.17 -14.57 -7.46
N LEU A 29 6.47 -13.90 -6.53
CA LEU A 29 5.03 -14.09 -6.34
C LEU A 29 4.25 -13.78 -7.62
N ILE A 30 4.57 -12.68 -8.27
CA ILE A 30 3.96 -12.21 -9.52
C ILE A 30 4.81 -12.66 -10.71
N ASN A 31 4.18 -13.13 -11.79
CA ASN A 31 4.89 -13.55 -12.98
C ASN A 31 5.59 -12.37 -13.70
N ALA A 32 6.65 -12.67 -14.44
CA ALA A 32 7.46 -11.66 -15.12
C ALA A 32 6.67 -10.84 -16.16
N GLU A 33 5.71 -11.44 -16.86
CA GLU A 33 4.88 -10.74 -17.84
C GLU A 33 4.04 -9.64 -17.19
N SER A 34 3.40 -9.95 -16.06
CA SER A 34 2.60 -8.97 -15.31
C SER A 34 3.47 -7.89 -14.66
N LEU A 35 4.66 -8.24 -14.16
CA LEU A 35 5.61 -7.27 -13.64
C LEU A 35 6.05 -6.27 -14.71
N MET A 36 6.30 -6.71 -15.94
CA MET A 36 6.69 -5.84 -17.06
C MET A 36 5.58 -4.89 -17.50
N LYS A 37 4.31 -5.19 -17.20
CA LYS A 37 3.17 -4.30 -17.49
C LYS A 37 3.05 -3.15 -16.50
N LEU A 38 3.60 -3.31 -15.28
CA LEU A 38 3.53 -2.26 -14.25
C LEU A 38 4.35 -1.04 -14.69
N LYS A 39 3.71 0.13 -14.67
CA LYS A 39 4.34 1.38 -15.08
C LYS A 39 4.25 2.38 -13.93
N ALA A 40 5.40 2.74 -13.38
CA ALA A 40 5.47 3.79 -12.39
C ALA A 40 5.00 5.13 -12.98
N LYS A 41 4.26 5.89 -12.18
CA LYS A 41 3.84 7.26 -12.50
C LYS A 41 4.52 8.25 -11.54
N ASN A 42 4.73 9.46 -11.99
CA ASN A 42 5.12 10.53 -11.08
C ASN A 42 3.90 10.96 -10.25
N PRO A 43 4.06 11.19 -8.94
CA PRO A 43 2.98 11.74 -8.13
C PRO A 43 2.61 13.14 -8.63
N ILE A 44 1.32 13.47 -8.58
CA ILE A 44 0.81 14.81 -8.91
C ILE A 44 1.05 15.79 -7.76
N GLU A 45 1.23 15.28 -6.54
CA GLU A 45 1.45 16.07 -5.34
C GLU A 45 2.23 15.26 -4.29
N ALA A 46 3.10 15.94 -3.53
CA ALA A 46 3.81 15.36 -2.40
C ALA A 46 3.52 16.20 -1.15
N LEU A 47 2.96 15.57 -0.12
CA LEU A 47 2.54 16.20 1.14
C LEU A 47 3.28 15.57 2.33
N GLU A 48 2.99 16.06 3.55
CA GLU A 48 3.60 15.55 4.79
C GLU A 48 5.15 15.50 4.71
N SER A 49 5.75 16.59 4.22
CA SER A 49 7.21 16.69 3.99
C SER A 49 7.76 15.63 3.00
N GLY A 50 6.94 15.24 2.01
CA GLY A 50 7.31 14.24 1.00
C GLY A 50 6.98 12.80 1.39
N ASN A 51 6.45 12.56 2.60
CA ASN A 51 6.09 11.21 3.04
C ASN A 51 4.78 10.70 2.41
N LEU A 52 3.91 11.59 1.94
CA LEU A 52 2.67 11.22 1.24
C LEU A 52 2.77 11.62 -0.23
N LEU A 53 2.70 10.62 -1.10
CA LEU A 53 2.66 10.78 -2.54
C LEU A 53 1.23 10.56 -3.05
N ILE A 54 0.68 11.54 -3.76
CA ILE A 54 -0.66 11.49 -4.33
C ILE A 54 -0.53 11.33 -5.84
N TYR A 55 -1.20 10.32 -6.38
CA TYR A 55 -1.24 10.00 -7.82
C TYR A 55 -2.57 10.40 -8.45
N GLU A 56 -3.67 10.31 -7.68
CA GLU A 56 -4.99 10.79 -8.10
C GLU A 56 -5.67 11.51 -6.95
N LYS A 57 -6.33 12.66 -7.24
CA LYS A 57 -7.14 13.36 -6.26
C LYS A 57 -8.44 12.62 -6.01
N THR A 58 -8.99 12.80 -4.81
CA THR A 58 -10.31 12.29 -4.45
C THR A 58 -11.36 12.71 -5.46
N GLN A 59 -12.20 11.76 -5.87
CA GLN A 59 -13.36 12.00 -6.72
C GLN A 59 -14.66 11.82 -5.94
N LYS A 60 -15.62 12.69 -6.19
CA LYS A 60 -16.93 12.63 -5.53
C LYS A 60 -17.61 11.29 -5.85
N ASN A 61 -18.23 10.69 -4.86
CA ASN A 61 -18.94 9.39 -4.93
C ASN A 61 -18.05 8.18 -5.25
N HIS A 62 -16.73 8.32 -5.20
CA HIS A 62 -15.84 7.17 -5.27
C HIS A 62 -15.67 6.53 -3.89
N ALA A 63 -15.50 5.21 -3.89
CA ALA A 63 -15.21 4.41 -2.71
C ALA A 63 -13.73 4.08 -2.65
N TYR A 64 -13.13 4.20 -1.46
CA TYR A 64 -11.71 3.99 -1.24
C TYR A 64 -11.47 2.99 -0.11
N ILE A 65 -10.41 2.20 -0.25
CA ILE A 65 -9.83 1.40 0.83
C ILE A 65 -8.46 1.97 1.18
N MET A 66 -8.17 2.08 2.46
CA MET A 66 -6.85 2.43 2.99
C MET A 66 -6.29 1.21 3.75
N THR A 67 -5.21 0.62 3.26
CA THR A 67 -4.50 -0.46 3.94
C THR A 67 -3.31 0.11 4.69
N VAL A 68 -3.13 -0.28 5.95
CA VAL A 68 -2.15 0.32 6.87
C VAL A 68 -1.27 -0.76 7.48
N ASP A 69 0.05 -0.55 7.39
CA ASP A 69 1.08 -1.29 8.12
C ASP A 69 1.80 -0.36 9.11
N VAL A 70 2.15 -0.87 10.29
CA VAL A 70 2.64 -0.06 11.42
C VAL A 70 4.00 -0.53 11.90
N SER A 71 4.99 0.33 11.81
CA SER A 71 6.31 0.12 12.40
C SER A 71 6.47 0.79 13.77
N LYS A 72 7.62 0.56 14.40
CA LYS A 72 7.96 1.16 15.71
C LYS A 72 8.37 2.63 15.65
N GLY A 73 8.52 3.22 14.47
CA GLY A 73 8.94 4.61 14.28
C GLY A 73 10.36 4.91 14.78
N ARG A 74 11.29 3.95 14.63
CA ARG A 74 12.69 4.04 15.12
C ARG A 74 13.72 4.28 14.00
N GLY A 75 13.27 4.71 12.82
CA GLY A 75 14.15 4.99 11.69
C GLY A 75 14.61 3.73 10.91
N GLN A 76 14.04 2.56 11.19
CA GLN A 76 14.34 1.30 10.50
C GLN A 76 13.21 0.98 9.52
N ASP A 77 12.17 0.31 10.01
CA ASP A 77 11.02 -0.06 9.21
C ASP A 77 10.06 1.14 9.03
N TYR A 78 9.32 1.17 7.93
CA TYR A 78 8.36 2.21 7.64
C TYR A 78 6.97 1.87 8.17
N SER A 79 6.29 2.85 8.76
CA SER A 79 4.84 2.87 8.85
C SER A 79 4.30 3.35 7.51
N THR A 80 3.39 2.59 6.90
CA THR A 80 2.90 2.87 5.56
C THR A 80 1.38 2.80 5.51
N PHE A 81 0.78 3.56 4.60
CA PHE A 81 -0.54 3.24 4.11
C PHE A 81 -0.60 3.40 2.58
N THR A 82 -1.46 2.61 1.98
CA THR A 82 -1.82 2.72 0.56
C THR A 82 -3.31 2.96 0.45
N ILE A 83 -3.71 3.94 -0.37
CA ILE A 83 -5.11 4.21 -0.68
C ILE A 83 -5.40 3.72 -2.10
N ILE A 84 -6.47 2.93 -2.21
CA ILE A 84 -6.90 2.30 -3.47
C ILE A 84 -8.34 2.74 -3.76
N ASP A 85 -8.57 3.29 -4.94
CA ASP A 85 -9.91 3.51 -5.49
C ASP A 85 -10.49 2.18 -5.95
N ILE A 86 -11.62 1.80 -5.36
CA ILE A 86 -12.33 0.54 -5.64
C ILE A 86 -13.66 0.74 -6.37
N SER A 87 -13.90 1.94 -6.88
CA SER A 87 -15.20 2.31 -7.50
C SER A 87 -15.43 1.61 -8.84
N ALA A 88 -14.38 1.24 -9.55
CA ALA A 88 -14.42 0.55 -10.83
C ALA A 88 -13.19 -0.36 -11.01
N SER A 89 -13.29 -1.35 -11.90
CA SER A 89 -12.15 -2.18 -12.29
C SER A 89 -11.44 -1.55 -13.51
N PRO A 90 -10.11 -1.54 -13.54
CA PRO A 90 -9.21 -1.96 -12.47
C PRO A 90 -9.29 -1.07 -11.23
N PHE A 91 -9.08 -1.64 -10.05
CA PHE A 91 -8.82 -0.88 -8.83
C PHE A 91 -7.51 -0.10 -8.99
N ARG A 92 -7.43 1.12 -8.47
CA ARG A 92 -6.26 1.99 -8.72
C ARG A 92 -5.62 2.46 -7.43
N GLN A 93 -4.31 2.31 -7.35
CA GLN A 93 -3.52 2.95 -6.31
C GLN A 93 -3.50 4.47 -6.53
N VAL A 94 -4.05 5.24 -5.58
CA VAL A 94 -4.23 6.68 -5.72
C VAL A 94 -3.34 7.51 -4.78
N ALA A 95 -2.90 6.94 -3.66
CA ALA A 95 -1.96 7.58 -2.75
C ALA A 95 -1.17 6.55 -1.95
N VAL A 96 0.06 6.92 -1.56
CA VAL A 96 0.95 6.11 -0.71
C VAL A 96 1.65 7.01 0.30
N TYR A 97 1.62 6.60 1.56
CA TYR A 97 2.35 7.22 2.65
C TYR A 97 3.44 6.29 3.18
N ARG A 98 4.63 6.84 3.46
CA ARG A 98 5.74 6.12 4.09
C ARG A 98 6.47 7.02 5.07
N ASN A 99 6.63 6.59 6.31
CA ASN A 99 7.39 7.31 7.31
C ASN A 99 8.00 6.34 8.34
N ASN A 100 9.30 6.36 8.53
CA ASN A 100 10.01 5.46 9.45
C ASN A 100 10.28 6.06 10.84
N VAL A 101 9.86 7.30 11.08
CA VAL A 101 10.07 7.99 12.36
C VAL A 101 8.76 8.36 13.06
N ILE A 102 7.61 8.21 12.41
CA ILE A 102 6.32 8.50 13.03
C ILE A 102 6.04 7.51 14.16
N SER A 103 5.70 8.03 15.32
CA SER A 103 5.33 7.18 16.46
C SER A 103 3.94 6.56 16.24
N PRO A 104 3.71 5.29 16.68
CA PRO A 104 2.39 4.65 16.61
C PRO A 104 1.28 5.45 17.29
N ILE A 105 1.60 6.26 18.31
CA ILE A 105 0.62 7.12 19.01
C ILE A 105 0.16 8.29 18.13
N LEU A 106 1.04 8.83 17.29
CA LEU A 106 0.73 9.98 16.43
C LEU A 106 0.18 9.56 15.06
N TYR A 107 0.42 8.33 14.64
CA TYR A 107 0.05 7.85 13.31
C TYR A 107 -1.46 7.86 13.05
N PRO A 108 -2.36 7.58 14.03
CA PRO A 108 -3.81 7.72 13.83
C PRO A 108 -4.26 9.08 13.32
N ASN A 109 -3.57 10.19 13.69
CA ASN A 109 -3.87 11.53 13.20
C ASN A 109 -3.74 11.63 11.67
N ILE A 110 -2.67 11.04 11.13
CA ILE A 110 -2.40 11.05 9.69
C ILE A 110 -3.40 10.14 8.95
N ILE A 111 -3.65 8.94 9.49
CA ILE A 111 -4.63 8.01 8.93
C ILE A 111 -6.01 8.66 8.90
N TYR A 112 -6.48 9.20 10.01
CA TYR A 112 -7.78 9.88 10.12
C TYR A 112 -7.92 11.00 9.08
N LYS A 113 -6.92 11.91 9.04
CA LYS A 113 -6.90 13.03 8.11
C LYS A 113 -7.12 12.58 6.66
N TYR A 114 -6.35 11.60 6.20
CA TYR A 114 -6.43 11.17 4.80
C TYR A 114 -7.56 10.19 4.51
N ALA A 115 -8.00 9.40 5.48
CA ALA A 115 -9.23 8.63 5.34
C ALA A 115 -10.44 9.55 5.11
N LYS A 116 -10.53 10.67 5.86
CA LYS A 116 -11.58 11.70 5.66
C LYS A 116 -11.46 12.38 4.29
N VAL A 117 -10.24 12.72 3.84
CA VAL A 117 -10.00 13.31 2.51
C VAL A 117 -10.47 12.39 1.39
N TYR A 118 -10.30 11.07 1.55
CA TYR A 118 -10.71 10.08 0.55
C TYR A 118 -12.10 9.48 0.87
N ASN A 119 -13.09 10.35 1.05
CA ASN A 119 -14.52 10.05 1.22
C ASN A 119 -14.80 9.05 2.36
N ASP A 120 -14.19 9.25 3.51
CA ASP A 120 -14.28 8.30 4.62
C ASP A 120 -13.85 6.88 4.20
N ALA A 121 -12.63 6.76 3.65
CA ALA A 121 -12.09 5.50 3.15
C ALA A 121 -12.25 4.36 4.18
N TYR A 122 -12.58 3.16 3.71
CA TYR A 122 -12.61 1.99 4.56
C TYR A 122 -11.18 1.60 4.99
N VAL A 123 -10.89 1.68 6.29
CA VAL A 123 -9.53 1.49 6.81
C VAL A 123 -9.30 0.05 7.28
N VAL A 124 -8.23 -0.57 6.80
CA VAL A 124 -7.77 -1.90 7.22
C VAL A 124 -6.36 -1.77 7.79
N ILE A 125 -6.21 -2.00 9.09
CA ILE A 125 -4.92 -1.90 9.79
C ILE A 125 -4.46 -3.30 10.18
N GLU A 126 -3.18 -3.63 9.91
CA GLU A 126 -2.54 -4.81 10.50
C GLU A 126 -2.39 -4.58 12.01
N ALA A 127 -3.09 -5.40 12.82
CA ALA A 127 -3.17 -5.22 14.27
C ALA A 127 -2.00 -5.86 15.05
N ASN A 128 -1.10 -6.56 14.35
CA ASN A 128 0.06 -7.19 14.97
C ASN A 128 1.01 -6.13 15.56
N ASP A 129 1.74 -6.48 16.61
CA ASP A 129 2.74 -5.61 17.26
C ASP A 129 2.20 -4.22 17.65
N GLN A 130 2.68 -3.17 16.98
CA GLN A 130 2.30 -1.78 17.24
C GLN A 130 0.96 -1.39 16.60
N GLY A 131 0.44 -2.22 15.69
CA GLY A 131 -0.82 -1.95 15.01
C GLY A 131 -2.01 -1.83 15.95
N GLY A 132 -2.03 -2.60 17.04
CA GLY A 132 -3.06 -2.50 18.06
C GLY A 132 -3.17 -1.11 18.71
N ILE A 133 -2.06 -0.37 18.86
CA ILE A 133 -2.06 1.00 19.39
C ILE A 133 -2.76 1.92 18.38
N VAL A 134 -2.43 1.78 17.09
CA VAL A 134 -3.00 2.59 16.00
C VAL A 134 -4.49 2.29 15.83
N CYS A 135 -4.87 1.00 15.88
CA CYS A 135 -6.27 0.58 15.84
C CYS A 135 -7.11 1.23 16.95
N ASN A 136 -6.62 1.14 18.20
CA ASN A 136 -7.33 1.71 19.35
C ASN A 136 -7.42 3.24 19.26
N GLY A 137 -6.31 3.91 18.90
CA GLY A 137 -6.31 5.36 18.73
C GLY A 137 -7.29 5.81 17.65
N LEU A 138 -7.30 5.15 16.48
CA LEU A 138 -8.21 5.52 15.41
C LEU A 138 -9.68 5.24 15.78
N TYR A 139 -10.00 4.10 16.36
CA TYR A 139 -11.36 3.70 16.68
C TYR A 139 -11.93 4.45 17.89
N HIS A 140 -11.18 4.55 18.99
CA HIS A 140 -11.68 5.11 20.24
C HIS A 140 -11.42 6.60 20.40
N ASP A 141 -10.22 7.10 20.03
CA ASP A 141 -9.86 8.50 20.25
C ASP A 141 -10.39 9.40 19.11
N PHE A 142 -10.38 8.89 17.86
CA PHE A 142 -10.92 9.59 16.70
C PHE A 142 -12.35 9.20 16.34
N GLU A 143 -12.96 8.22 17.02
CA GLU A 143 -14.30 7.70 16.75
C GLU A 143 -14.51 7.34 15.26
N TYR A 144 -13.44 6.77 14.63
CA TYR A 144 -13.51 6.38 13.24
C TYR A 144 -14.03 4.96 13.09
N GLU A 145 -15.32 4.82 12.78
CA GLU A 145 -16.00 3.53 12.73
C GLU A 145 -15.85 2.79 11.38
N ASN A 146 -15.51 3.51 10.28
CA ASN A 146 -15.41 2.90 8.95
C ASN A 146 -14.09 2.14 8.76
N MET A 147 -13.88 1.12 9.60
CA MET A 147 -12.68 0.29 9.58
C MET A 147 -12.98 -1.19 9.78
N TYR A 148 -12.01 -2.02 9.41
CA TYR A 148 -12.14 -3.47 9.55
C TYR A 148 -12.17 -3.90 11.03
N LEU A 149 -13.21 -4.66 11.37
CA LEU A 149 -13.37 -5.32 12.67
C LEU A 149 -13.40 -6.84 12.45
N GLU A 150 -12.53 -7.59 13.08
CA GLU A 150 -12.47 -9.05 12.91
C GLU A 150 -13.70 -9.78 13.44
N SER A 151 -14.43 -9.15 14.37
CA SER A 151 -15.71 -9.66 14.89
C SER A 151 -16.71 -8.52 15.02
N ALA A 152 -17.78 -8.57 14.24
CA ALA A 152 -18.91 -7.64 14.35
C ALA A 152 -19.73 -7.84 15.64
N VAL A 153 -19.57 -8.98 16.36
CA VAL A 153 -20.35 -9.34 17.55
C VAL A 153 -19.64 -8.94 18.85
N LYS A 154 -18.31 -8.84 18.80
CA LYS A 154 -17.48 -8.33 19.88
C LYS A 154 -16.53 -7.32 19.27
N ALA A 155 -16.73 -6.05 19.55
CA ALA A 155 -15.81 -4.97 19.16
C ALA A 155 -14.39 -5.10 19.80
N ASP A 156 -14.04 -6.31 20.24
CA ASP A 156 -12.80 -6.61 20.98
C ASP A 156 -11.58 -6.76 20.09
N LYS A 157 -11.79 -6.93 18.76
CA LYS A 157 -10.68 -7.09 17.81
C LYS A 157 -10.82 -6.11 16.65
N ILE A 158 -10.19 -4.97 16.82
CA ILE A 158 -10.10 -3.91 15.81
C ILE A 158 -8.86 -4.18 14.96
N GLY A 159 -9.02 -4.11 13.62
CA GLY A 159 -7.95 -4.41 12.68
C GLY A 159 -7.84 -5.90 12.32
N VAL A 160 -6.91 -6.24 11.45
CA VAL A 160 -6.69 -7.59 10.96
C VAL A 160 -5.44 -8.20 11.59
N GLU A 161 -5.56 -9.41 12.13
CA GLU A 161 -4.41 -10.17 12.58
C GLU A 161 -3.84 -11.00 11.42
N ILE A 162 -2.60 -10.70 11.03
CA ILE A 162 -1.92 -11.43 9.97
C ILE A 162 -1.35 -12.73 10.52
N THR A 163 -1.89 -13.84 10.04
CA THR A 163 -1.45 -15.21 10.30
C THR A 163 -0.81 -15.80 9.04
N ARG A 164 -0.10 -16.91 9.16
CA ARG A 164 0.43 -17.64 7.99
C ARG A 164 -0.67 -17.97 6.97
N LYS A 165 -1.87 -18.33 7.44
CA LYS A 165 -3.01 -18.66 6.58
C LYS A 165 -3.55 -17.43 5.86
N SER A 166 -3.84 -16.34 6.59
CA SER A 166 -4.34 -15.09 6.00
C SER A 166 -3.33 -14.47 5.05
N LYS A 167 -2.03 -14.47 5.39
CA LYS A 167 -0.96 -14.01 4.50
C LYS A 167 -0.94 -14.77 3.18
N ARG A 168 -1.03 -16.11 3.21
CA ARG A 168 -1.05 -16.93 1.99
C ARG A 168 -2.27 -16.62 1.12
N ILE A 169 -3.46 -16.46 1.73
CA ILE A 169 -4.68 -16.11 1.02
C ILE A 169 -4.55 -14.72 0.40
N GLY A 170 -4.07 -13.74 1.18
CA GLY A 170 -3.84 -12.37 0.71
C GLY A 170 -2.87 -12.30 -0.46
N CYS A 171 -1.72 -12.99 -0.38
CA CYS A 171 -0.76 -13.07 -1.47
C CYS A 171 -1.38 -13.71 -2.74
N SER A 172 -2.17 -14.78 -2.59
CA SER A 172 -2.85 -15.41 -3.72
C SER A 172 -3.88 -14.49 -4.37
N SER A 173 -4.67 -13.77 -3.57
CA SER A 173 -5.66 -12.80 -4.07
C SER A 173 -4.99 -11.60 -4.74
N PHE A 174 -3.91 -11.09 -4.16
CA PHE A 174 -3.14 -10.00 -4.74
C PHE A 174 -2.53 -10.39 -6.09
N LYS A 175 -1.97 -11.60 -6.17
CA LYS A 175 -1.49 -12.19 -7.43
C LYS A 175 -2.61 -12.23 -8.49
N ASP A 176 -3.79 -12.75 -8.14
CA ASP A 176 -4.92 -12.81 -9.07
C ASP A 176 -5.34 -11.44 -9.58
N LEU A 177 -5.39 -10.43 -8.69
CA LEU A 177 -5.75 -9.08 -9.06
C LEU A 177 -4.74 -8.45 -10.04
N LEU A 178 -3.44 -8.63 -9.81
CA LEU A 178 -2.39 -8.08 -10.68
C LEU A 178 -2.29 -8.83 -12.00
N GLU A 179 -2.27 -10.15 -11.98
CA GLU A 179 -2.09 -10.96 -13.18
C GLU A 179 -3.30 -10.95 -14.13
N ASN A 180 -4.48 -10.56 -13.64
CA ASN A 180 -5.69 -10.37 -14.44
C ASN A 180 -6.01 -8.90 -14.73
N ASP A 181 -5.06 -8.01 -14.59
CA ASP A 181 -5.19 -6.56 -14.88
C ASP A 181 -6.36 -5.91 -14.11
N LYS A 182 -6.68 -6.41 -12.90
CA LYS A 182 -7.76 -5.90 -12.04
C LYS A 182 -7.29 -4.87 -10.99
N LEU A 183 -5.97 -4.71 -10.84
CA LEU A 183 -5.35 -3.76 -9.91
C LEU A 183 -4.21 -3.03 -10.61
N GLU A 184 -4.25 -1.71 -10.63
CA GLU A 184 -3.19 -0.84 -11.14
C GLU A 184 -2.36 -0.31 -9.97
N ILE A 185 -1.07 -0.65 -9.96
CA ILE A 185 -0.05 -0.11 -9.04
C ILE A 185 0.81 0.87 -9.83
N VAL A 186 0.99 2.06 -9.28
CA VAL A 186 1.67 3.18 -9.97
C VAL A 186 2.84 3.76 -9.18
N ASP A 187 2.94 3.44 -7.90
CA ASP A 187 4.03 3.89 -7.04
C ASP A 187 5.30 3.09 -7.31
N GLN A 188 6.40 3.79 -7.59
CA GLN A 188 7.65 3.17 -8.00
C GLN A 188 8.23 2.24 -6.94
N GLU A 189 8.24 2.64 -5.67
CA GLU A 189 8.79 1.83 -4.59
C GLU A 189 7.94 0.57 -4.35
N THR A 190 6.61 0.70 -4.39
CA THR A 190 5.71 -0.45 -4.33
C THR A 190 5.97 -1.44 -5.47
N ILE A 191 6.17 -0.95 -6.69
CA ILE A 191 6.50 -1.81 -7.85
C ILE A 191 7.83 -2.52 -7.63
N MET A 192 8.85 -1.83 -7.11
CA MET A 192 10.14 -2.45 -6.81
C MET A 192 10.02 -3.55 -5.75
N GLU A 193 9.29 -3.30 -4.66
CA GLU A 193 9.05 -4.30 -3.61
C GLU A 193 8.32 -5.53 -4.16
N ILE A 194 7.27 -5.34 -4.96
CA ILE A 194 6.51 -6.43 -5.60
C ILE A 194 7.42 -7.25 -6.53
N SER A 195 8.32 -6.58 -7.27
CA SER A 195 9.22 -7.24 -8.23
C SER A 195 10.27 -8.13 -7.57
N THR A 196 10.57 -7.90 -6.30
CA THR A 196 11.53 -8.68 -5.50
C THR A 196 10.86 -9.60 -4.48
N PHE A 197 9.52 -9.58 -4.40
CA PHE A 197 8.79 -10.39 -3.43
C PHE A 197 8.75 -11.86 -3.84
N GLU A 198 9.52 -12.69 -3.14
CA GLU A 198 9.62 -14.13 -3.40
C GLU A 198 8.58 -14.94 -2.64
N ALA A 199 7.97 -15.89 -3.33
CA ALA A 199 7.15 -16.92 -2.70
C ALA A 199 8.08 -17.98 -2.09
N ARG A 200 8.59 -17.77 -0.87
CA ARG A 200 9.40 -18.80 -0.18
C ARG A 200 8.54 -20.03 0.04
N GLY A 201 8.85 -21.10 -0.69
CA GLY A 201 8.31 -22.43 -0.45
C GLY A 201 8.66 -22.89 0.96
N GLN A 202 7.74 -23.60 1.60
CA GLN A 202 8.05 -24.30 2.85
C GLN A 202 9.11 -25.36 2.56
N SER A 203 10.31 -25.19 3.09
CA SER A 203 11.22 -26.29 3.37
C SER A 203 10.82 -26.96 4.66
#